data_910c68f356ebc8e7030ad9e3f77fedb6
#
_entry.id   910c68f356ebc8e7030ad9e3f77fedb6
#
_cell.length_a   1.000
_cell.length_b   1.000
_cell.length_c   1.000
_cell.angle_alpha   90.00
_cell.angle_beta   90.00
_cell.angle_gamma   90.00
#
_symmetry.space_group_name_H-M   'P 1'
#
loop_
_entity.id
_entity.type
_entity.pdbx_description
1 polymer ?
#
loop_
_entity_poly.entity_id
_entity_poly.type
_entity_poly.pdbx_seq_one_letter_code
_entity_poly.pdbx_strand_id
1 'polypeptide(L)'
;MKKLLLVIAYICNTANIMAQSQTGRLSIKPMVGVNFSGFSNATIDIYKMKVGFTGGAELEYGINPWLGLSLGLMYSQQGAKIDGSFDATVIDENGVNWYTKTQMDGKLKCNYLNLPLMANVYIPTVSGLAVKAGVQVGILASDKMTADVMLAMINMNYASNTFEYVDGAKLNQLMTYKTDISDVCKSVDFGIPLGVSYEYKNIVFDARYFFGLTKIDKTDNPDSARNQYFSITIGYKFYLK
;
A
#
# COMPACT_ATOMS: atom_id res chain seq x y z
N MET A 1 -24.29 -17.28 1.11
CA MET A 1 -23.66 -16.70 2.29
C MET A 1 -23.82 -17.57 3.56
N LYS A 2 -25.03 -17.95 3.99
CA LYS A 2 -25.24 -18.78 5.21
C LYS A 2 -24.50 -20.13 5.18
N LYS A 3 -24.47 -20.84 4.05
CA LYS A 3 -23.76 -22.12 3.90
C LYS A 3 -22.24 -21.97 4.02
N LEU A 4 -21.65 -20.88 3.56
CA LEU A 4 -20.21 -20.59 3.71
C LEU A 4 -19.85 -20.32 5.17
N LEU A 5 -20.68 -19.58 5.89
CA LEU A 5 -20.53 -19.34 7.33
C LEU A 5 -20.62 -20.63 8.16
N LEU A 6 -21.50 -21.55 7.80
CA LEU A 6 -21.62 -22.85 8.45
C LEU A 6 -20.41 -23.75 8.20
N VAL A 7 -19.84 -23.74 6.98
CA VAL A 7 -18.63 -24.47 6.66
C VAL A 7 -17.42 -23.90 7.43
N ILE A 8 -17.30 -22.57 7.52
CA ILE A 8 -16.25 -21.92 8.33
C ILE A 8 -16.43 -22.27 9.82
N ALA A 9 -17.65 -22.20 10.35
CA ALA A 9 -17.95 -22.56 11.73
C ALA A 9 -17.66 -24.06 12.02
N TYR A 10 -17.93 -24.96 11.08
CA TYR A 10 -17.66 -26.38 11.20
C TYR A 10 -16.15 -26.68 11.20
N ILE A 11 -15.38 -26.02 10.32
CA ILE A 11 -13.90 -26.11 10.28
C ILE A 11 -13.30 -25.60 11.60
N CYS A 12 -13.83 -24.52 12.17
CA CYS A 12 -13.38 -23.98 13.45
C CYS A 12 -13.67 -24.91 14.64
N ASN A 13 -14.74 -25.71 14.61
CA ASN A 13 -15.11 -26.60 15.71
C ASN A 13 -14.37 -27.95 15.73
N THR A 14 -13.81 -28.39 14.61
CA THR A 14 -13.10 -29.69 14.54
C THR A 14 -11.61 -29.58 14.88
N ALA A 15 -11.07 -28.39 15.05
CA ALA A 15 -9.66 -28.15 15.32
C ALA A 15 -9.41 -27.86 16.81
N ASN A 16 -9.42 -28.88 17.66
CA ASN A 16 -8.78 -28.83 18.99
C ASN A 16 -7.26 -28.76 18.86
N ILE A 17 -6.75 -27.80 18.08
CA ILE A 17 -5.30 -27.55 17.93
C ILE A 17 -5.03 -26.26 18.68
N MET A 18 -4.21 -26.37 19.70
CA MET A 18 -3.84 -25.26 20.61
C MET A 18 -2.98 -24.22 19.87
N ALA A 19 -3.60 -23.44 19.03
CA ALA A 19 -3.02 -22.21 18.47
C ALA A 19 -3.32 -21.07 19.46
N GLN A 20 -2.64 -21.08 20.58
CA GLN A 20 -2.62 -20.01 21.60
C GLN A 20 -1.19 -19.52 21.72
N SER A 21 -1.01 -18.28 22.20
CA SER A 21 0.31 -17.81 22.58
C SER A 21 0.89 -18.79 23.62
N GLN A 22 2.04 -19.38 23.32
CA GLN A 22 2.71 -20.24 24.30
C GLN A 22 3.49 -19.35 25.26
N THR A 23 3.00 -19.24 26.47
CA THR A 23 3.59 -18.41 27.53
C THR A 23 5.09 -18.71 27.72
N GLY A 24 5.91 -17.66 27.74
CA GLY A 24 7.35 -17.77 27.94
C GLY A 24 8.12 -18.31 26.74
N ARG A 25 7.47 -18.57 25.59
CA ARG A 25 8.14 -19.07 24.40
C ARG A 25 8.35 -17.99 23.36
N LEU A 26 9.50 -18.07 22.73
CA LEU A 26 9.85 -17.29 21.55
C LEU A 26 9.53 -18.09 20.29
N SER A 27 8.95 -17.45 19.30
CA SER A 27 8.73 -18.04 17.98
C SER A 27 9.20 -17.10 16.88
N ILE A 28 9.62 -17.67 15.75
CA ILE A 28 9.93 -16.94 14.52
C ILE A 28 8.94 -17.34 13.44
N LYS A 29 8.48 -16.36 12.69
CA LYS A 29 7.47 -16.53 11.65
C LYS A 29 7.90 -15.86 10.36
N PRO A 30 8.63 -16.56 9.46
CA PRO A 30 8.80 -16.11 8.09
C PRO A 30 7.44 -16.02 7.39
N MET A 31 7.24 -14.97 6.60
CA MET A 31 5.98 -14.67 5.91
C MET A 31 6.23 -14.02 4.56
N VAL A 32 5.33 -14.34 3.63
CA VAL A 32 5.31 -13.74 2.28
C VAL A 32 3.87 -13.43 1.89
N GLY A 33 3.69 -12.46 1.02
CA GLY A 33 2.35 -12.11 0.56
C GLY A 33 2.31 -10.93 -0.39
N VAL A 34 1.14 -10.34 -0.47
CA VAL A 34 0.86 -9.19 -1.32
C VAL A 34 0.35 -8.02 -0.49
N ASN A 35 0.63 -6.82 -0.95
CA ASN A 35 0.01 -5.62 -0.42
C ASN A 35 -0.70 -4.84 -1.54
N PHE A 36 -1.70 -4.10 -1.14
CA PHE A 36 -2.50 -3.19 -1.94
C PHE A 36 -2.28 -1.81 -1.35
N SER A 37 -1.41 -1.02 -1.97
CA SER A 37 -0.96 0.26 -1.45
C SER A 37 -1.53 1.43 -2.23
N GLY A 38 -1.66 2.57 -1.58
CA GLY A 38 -2.09 3.83 -2.14
C GLY A 38 -1.77 4.96 -1.17
N PHE A 39 -2.29 6.12 -1.49
CA PHE A 39 -2.10 7.32 -0.70
C PHE A 39 -3.45 7.82 -0.16
N SER A 40 -3.49 8.23 1.11
CA SER A 40 -4.60 8.96 1.70
C SER A 40 -4.34 10.46 1.60
N ASN A 41 -5.41 11.26 1.62
CA ASN A 41 -5.37 12.74 1.56
C ASN A 41 -4.68 13.30 0.32
N ALA A 42 -4.61 12.54 -0.77
CA ALA A 42 -4.11 13.07 -2.04
C ALA A 42 -5.16 14.05 -2.60
N THR A 43 -4.77 15.31 -2.77
CA THR A 43 -5.64 16.40 -3.28
C THR A 43 -6.11 16.15 -4.72
N ILE A 44 -5.44 15.26 -5.44
CA ILE A 44 -5.72 14.95 -6.84
C ILE A 44 -6.11 13.46 -6.95
N ASP A 45 -7.29 13.18 -7.50
CA ASP A 45 -7.84 11.80 -7.66
C ASP A 45 -7.22 11.02 -8.84
N ILE A 46 -5.92 11.19 -9.06
CA ILE A 46 -5.15 10.46 -10.08
C ILE A 46 -4.42 9.23 -9.51
N TYR A 47 -4.34 9.12 -8.19
CA TYR A 47 -3.66 8.00 -7.55
C TYR A 47 -4.60 6.82 -7.39
N LYS A 48 -4.26 5.70 -8.04
CA LYS A 48 -5.00 4.44 -7.95
C LYS A 48 -4.19 3.41 -7.15
N MET A 49 -4.88 2.43 -6.63
CA MET A 49 -4.29 1.35 -5.84
C MET A 49 -3.25 0.56 -6.65
N LYS A 50 -2.09 0.28 -6.03
CA LYS A 50 -1.00 -0.51 -6.60
C LYS A 50 -0.85 -1.82 -5.83
N VAL A 51 -0.76 -2.92 -6.56
CA VAL A 51 -0.40 -4.23 -5.98
C VAL A 51 1.12 -4.34 -5.91
N GLY A 52 1.62 -4.81 -4.75
CA GLY A 52 3.03 -5.03 -4.50
C GLY A 52 3.29 -6.34 -3.76
N PHE A 53 4.55 -6.76 -3.71
CA PHE A 53 5.02 -7.88 -2.92
C PHE A 53 5.36 -7.43 -1.50
N THR A 54 5.16 -8.31 -0.52
CA THR A 54 5.66 -8.14 0.84
C THR A 54 6.20 -9.46 1.38
N GLY A 55 7.27 -9.40 2.16
CA GLY A 55 7.86 -10.60 2.76
C GLY A 55 8.93 -10.26 3.79
N GLY A 56 9.10 -11.16 4.75
CA GLY A 56 10.04 -10.98 5.84
C GLY A 56 9.83 -11.98 6.96
N ALA A 57 10.14 -11.58 8.18
CA ALA A 57 9.94 -12.43 9.36
C ALA A 57 9.49 -11.60 10.56
N GLU A 58 8.73 -12.23 11.46
CA GLU A 58 8.38 -11.71 12.78
C GLU A 58 8.89 -12.62 13.86
N LEU A 59 9.48 -12.05 14.91
CA LEU A 59 9.73 -12.70 16.19
C LEU A 59 8.55 -12.40 17.11
N GLU A 60 7.99 -13.40 17.76
CA GLU A 60 6.90 -13.24 18.71
C GLU A 60 7.25 -13.92 20.03
N TYR A 61 7.08 -13.18 21.12
CA TYR A 61 7.20 -13.66 22.49
C TYR A 61 5.82 -13.76 23.12
N GLY A 62 5.47 -14.94 23.62
CA GLY A 62 4.22 -15.18 24.35
C GLY A 62 4.31 -14.67 25.78
N ILE A 63 3.60 -13.58 26.10
CA ILE A 63 3.54 -13.02 27.45
C ILE A 63 2.65 -13.90 28.34
N ASN A 64 1.48 -14.28 27.82
CA ASN A 64 0.53 -15.17 28.46
C ASN A 64 -0.33 -15.89 27.38
N PRO A 65 -1.27 -16.80 27.74
CA PRO A 65 -2.00 -17.58 26.74
C PRO A 65 -2.82 -16.77 25.72
N TRP A 66 -3.17 -15.53 26.06
CA TRP A 66 -4.00 -14.66 25.22
C TRP A 66 -3.25 -13.44 24.67
N LEU A 67 -2.00 -13.20 25.07
CA LEU A 67 -1.23 -12.03 24.65
C LEU A 67 0.19 -12.42 24.22
N GLY A 68 0.56 -12.03 23.02
CA GLY A 68 1.91 -12.06 22.50
C GLY A 68 2.38 -10.67 22.08
N LEU A 69 3.68 -10.45 22.12
CA LEU A 69 4.33 -9.26 21.57
C LEU A 69 5.22 -9.68 20.42
N SER A 70 5.08 -9.03 19.26
CA SER A 70 5.90 -9.37 18.09
C SER A 70 6.65 -8.15 17.53
N LEU A 71 7.87 -8.41 17.09
CA LEU A 71 8.71 -7.48 16.35
C LEU A 71 9.02 -8.08 14.97
N GLY A 72 8.75 -7.35 13.91
CA GLY A 72 8.95 -7.80 12.54
C GLY A 72 10.06 -7.05 11.82
N LEU A 73 10.58 -7.69 10.77
CA LEU A 73 11.39 -7.08 9.72
C LEU A 73 10.80 -7.52 8.39
N MET A 74 10.16 -6.57 7.68
CA MET A 74 9.35 -6.85 6.49
C MET A 74 9.77 -5.94 5.34
N TYR A 75 10.16 -6.51 4.21
CA TYR A 75 10.26 -5.77 2.96
C TYR A 75 8.87 -5.61 2.34
N SER A 76 8.57 -4.42 1.82
CA SER A 76 7.25 -4.11 1.26
C SER A 76 7.35 -3.19 0.05
N GLN A 77 6.83 -3.64 -1.08
CA GLN A 77 6.72 -2.83 -2.29
C GLN A 77 5.43 -2.02 -2.25
N GLN A 78 5.55 -0.74 -1.95
CA GLN A 78 4.44 0.19 -1.80
C GLN A 78 4.42 1.24 -2.93
N GLY A 79 3.51 2.20 -2.83
CA GLY A 79 3.34 3.32 -3.74
C GLY A 79 1.93 3.36 -4.33
N ALA A 80 1.79 4.00 -5.51
CA ALA A 80 0.51 4.13 -6.20
C ALA A 80 0.69 4.00 -7.71
N LYS A 81 -0.40 3.69 -8.43
CA LYS A 81 -0.50 3.94 -9.86
C LYS A 81 -0.94 5.39 -10.05
N ILE A 82 -0.48 6.00 -11.11
CA ILE A 82 -0.92 7.31 -11.59
C ILE A 82 -1.77 7.04 -12.82
N ASP A 83 -3.01 7.48 -12.81
CA ASP A 83 -3.94 7.36 -13.92
C ASP A 83 -4.85 8.59 -13.88
N GLY A 84 -4.63 9.51 -14.77
CA GLY A 84 -5.39 10.76 -14.78
C GLY A 84 -5.29 11.51 -16.10
N SER A 85 -6.22 12.42 -16.30
CA SER A 85 -6.21 13.35 -17.40
C SER A 85 -6.44 14.76 -16.87
N PHE A 86 -5.73 15.71 -17.46
CA PHE A 86 -5.86 17.13 -17.14
C PHE A 86 -6.16 17.87 -18.44
N ASP A 87 -7.12 18.75 -18.34
CA ASP A 87 -7.46 19.65 -19.44
C ASP A 87 -7.00 21.07 -19.04
N ALA A 88 -6.30 21.74 -19.92
CA ALA A 88 -5.85 23.11 -19.71
C ALA A 88 -6.02 23.94 -20.98
N THR A 89 -6.26 25.24 -20.81
CA THR A 89 -6.23 26.17 -21.90
C THR A 89 -4.94 27.02 -21.80
N VAL A 90 -4.15 27.01 -22.87
CA VAL A 90 -2.91 27.78 -22.96
C VAL A 90 -3.08 28.82 -24.07
N ILE A 91 -2.71 30.06 -23.80
CA ILE A 91 -2.69 31.13 -24.79
C ILE A 91 -1.26 31.25 -25.30
N ASP A 92 -1.06 31.15 -26.62
CA ASP A 92 0.26 31.32 -27.21
C ASP A 92 0.64 32.82 -27.36
N GLU A 93 1.88 33.05 -27.80
CA GLU A 93 2.42 34.42 -27.97
C GLU A 93 1.64 35.25 -29.02
N ASN A 94 0.86 34.59 -29.87
CA ASN A 94 0.01 35.22 -30.88
C ASN A 94 -1.42 35.45 -30.40
N GLY A 95 -1.74 35.13 -29.16
CA GLY A 95 -3.07 35.26 -28.57
C GLY A 95 -4.04 34.13 -28.94
N VAL A 96 -3.56 33.02 -29.51
CA VAL A 96 -4.38 31.89 -29.89
C VAL A 96 -4.61 30.98 -28.68
N ASN A 97 -5.87 30.62 -28.42
CA ASN A 97 -6.23 29.71 -27.36
C ASN A 97 -6.03 28.26 -27.81
N TRP A 98 -5.19 27.54 -27.08
CA TRP A 98 -4.96 26.13 -27.27
C TRP A 98 -5.62 25.36 -26.14
N TYR A 99 -6.45 24.40 -26.47
CA TYR A 99 -6.97 23.43 -25.51
C TYR A 99 -6.02 22.22 -25.47
N THR A 100 -5.44 21.96 -24.31
CA THR A 100 -4.52 20.84 -24.12
C THR A 100 -5.17 19.76 -23.27
N LYS A 101 -5.16 18.54 -23.76
CA LYS A 101 -5.53 17.36 -22.98
C LYS A 101 -4.25 16.57 -22.69
N THR A 102 -3.91 16.47 -21.41
CA THR A 102 -2.76 15.68 -20.94
C THR A 102 -3.30 14.43 -20.30
N GLN A 103 -2.92 13.27 -20.82
CA GLN A 103 -3.16 11.99 -20.19
C GLN A 103 -1.87 11.49 -19.55
N MET A 104 -1.94 11.09 -18.30
CA MET A 104 -0.80 10.59 -17.54
C MET A 104 -1.11 9.18 -17.05
N ASP A 105 -0.30 8.20 -17.44
CA ASP A 105 -0.29 6.84 -16.91
C ASP A 105 1.09 6.56 -16.33
N GLY A 106 1.12 6.07 -15.09
CA GLY A 106 2.40 5.88 -14.44
C GLY A 106 2.33 5.03 -13.18
N LYS A 107 3.52 4.84 -12.59
CA LYS A 107 3.67 4.08 -11.35
C LYS A 107 4.68 4.77 -10.46
N LEU A 108 4.26 5.05 -9.26
CA LEU A 108 5.11 5.44 -8.17
C LEU A 108 5.46 4.19 -7.36
N LYS A 109 6.74 3.88 -7.25
CA LYS A 109 7.24 2.73 -6.50
C LYS A 109 8.03 3.24 -5.31
N CYS A 110 7.59 2.90 -4.11
CA CYS A 110 8.27 3.18 -2.87
C CYS A 110 8.46 1.85 -2.14
N ASN A 111 9.68 1.37 -2.06
CA ASN A 111 9.97 0.10 -1.40
C ASN A 111 10.48 0.41 0.01
N TYR A 112 9.84 -0.17 1.00
CA TYR A 112 10.16 0.05 2.41
C TYR A 112 10.69 -1.20 3.07
N LEU A 113 11.60 -0.99 4.01
CA LEU A 113 11.93 -1.94 5.05
C LEU A 113 11.15 -1.54 6.31
N ASN A 114 10.15 -2.33 6.66
CA ASN A 114 9.22 -2.04 7.74
C ASN A 114 9.59 -2.82 9.00
N LEU A 115 9.51 -2.14 10.14
CA LEU A 115 9.74 -2.65 11.48
C LEU A 115 8.45 -2.52 12.30
N PRO A 116 7.48 -3.45 12.15
CA PRO A 116 6.28 -3.47 12.97
C PRO A 116 6.57 -4.03 14.38
N LEU A 117 6.16 -3.31 15.41
CA LEU A 117 6.07 -3.77 16.80
C LEU A 117 4.58 -3.90 17.14
N MET A 118 4.11 -5.12 17.39
CA MET A 118 2.68 -5.41 17.53
C MET A 118 2.36 -6.21 18.77
N ALA A 119 1.24 -5.88 19.42
CA ALA A 119 0.55 -6.72 20.37
C ALA A 119 -0.41 -7.65 19.62
N ASN A 120 -0.33 -8.95 19.90
CA ASN A 120 -1.18 -9.99 19.33
C ASN A 120 -2.11 -10.50 20.43
N VAL A 121 -3.40 -10.18 20.33
CA VAL A 121 -4.42 -10.61 21.29
C VAL A 121 -5.14 -11.83 20.72
N TYR A 122 -4.87 -12.98 21.30
CA TYR A 122 -5.48 -14.25 20.91
C TYR A 122 -6.86 -14.39 21.51
N ILE A 123 -7.83 -14.77 20.68
CA ILE A 123 -9.23 -14.89 21.08
C ILE A 123 -9.47 -16.30 21.68
N PRO A 124 -9.76 -16.41 22.98
CA PRO A 124 -9.85 -17.74 23.62
C PRO A 124 -10.97 -18.62 23.07
N THR A 125 -12.05 -18.01 22.58
CA THR A 125 -13.24 -18.72 22.06
C THR A 125 -13.03 -19.26 20.64
N VAL A 126 -12.02 -18.76 19.90
CA VAL A 126 -11.71 -19.19 18.54
C VAL A 126 -10.23 -19.50 18.46
N SER A 127 -9.90 -20.79 18.60
CA SER A 127 -8.51 -21.23 18.55
C SER A 127 -7.82 -20.77 17.26
N GLY A 128 -6.64 -20.18 17.40
CA GLY A 128 -5.84 -19.68 16.29
C GLY A 128 -6.15 -18.25 15.83
N LEU A 129 -7.26 -17.66 16.25
CA LEU A 129 -7.60 -16.29 15.87
C LEU A 129 -6.91 -15.28 16.80
N ALA A 130 -6.24 -14.30 16.21
CA ALA A 130 -5.69 -13.17 16.95
C ALA A 130 -6.04 -11.84 16.28
N VAL A 131 -6.30 -10.83 17.09
CA VAL A 131 -6.38 -9.43 16.68
C VAL A 131 -5.04 -8.79 17.00
N LYS A 132 -4.55 -7.95 16.09
CA LYS A 132 -3.22 -7.37 16.17
C LYS A 132 -3.29 -5.86 16.05
N ALA A 133 -2.55 -5.17 16.90
CA ALA A 133 -2.40 -3.73 16.83
C ALA A 133 -0.99 -3.32 17.27
N GLY A 134 -0.48 -2.22 16.74
CA GLY A 134 0.85 -1.79 17.10
C GLY A 134 1.30 -0.50 16.45
N VAL A 135 2.60 -0.33 16.40
CA VAL A 135 3.26 0.78 15.72
C VAL A 135 4.26 0.22 14.70
N GLN A 136 4.50 0.96 13.64
CA GLN A 136 5.46 0.56 12.62
C GLN A 136 6.30 1.74 12.18
N VAL A 137 7.59 1.49 12.05
CA VAL A 137 8.54 2.38 11.37
C VAL A 137 8.89 1.75 10.03
N GLY A 138 8.75 2.51 8.95
CA GLY A 138 9.20 2.15 7.61
C GLY A 138 10.42 2.97 7.22
N ILE A 139 11.46 2.32 6.72
CA ILE A 139 12.64 2.97 6.16
C ILE A 139 12.57 2.80 4.64
N LEU A 140 12.61 3.91 3.92
CA LEU A 140 12.59 3.91 2.45
C LEU A 140 13.88 3.29 1.93
N ALA A 141 13.77 2.15 1.27
CA ALA A 141 14.91 1.42 0.71
C ALA A 141 15.18 1.81 -0.75
N SER A 142 14.14 2.11 -1.51
CA SER A 142 14.25 2.65 -2.86
C SER A 142 12.94 3.27 -3.30
N ASP A 143 13.02 4.29 -4.15
CA ASP A 143 11.89 4.96 -4.73
C ASP A 143 12.18 5.28 -6.21
N LYS A 144 11.18 5.07 -7.04
CA LYS A 144 11.25 5.35 -8.49
C LYS A 144 9.89 5.76 -9.00
N MET A 145 9.86 6.82 -9.76
CA MET A 145 8.70 7.23 -10.53
C MET A 145 8.91 6.87 -12.00
N THR A 146 7.92 6.22 -12.58
CA THR A 146 7.81 6.03 -14.03
C THR A 146 6.47 6.58 -14.46
N ALA A 147 6.45 7.52 -15.38
CA ALA A 147 5.23 8.10 -15.91
C ALA A 147 5.32 8.19 -17.43
N ASP A 148 4.30 7.72 -18.09
CA ASP A 148 4.05 7.90 -19.52
C ASP A 148 3.06 9.06 -19.65
N VAL A 149 3.47 10.14 -20.29
CA VAL A 149 2.67 11.36 -20.48
C VAL A 149 2.36 11.48 -21.95
N MET A 150 1.08 11.52 -22.28
CA MET A 150 0.58 11.82 -23.62
C MET A 150 -0.06 13.19 -23.59
N LEU A 151 0.46 14.09 -24.43
CA LEU A 151 -0.06 15.43 -24.64
C LEU A 151 -0.82 15.48 -25.96
N ALA A 152 -2.09 15.84 -25.92
CA ALA A 152 -2.86 16.20 -27.11
C ALA A 152 -3.19 17.71 -27.02
N MET A 153 -2.80 18.49 -28.03
CA MET A 153 -3.18 19.91 -28.15
C MET A 153 -4.25 20.03 -29.25
N ILE A 154 -5.30 20.72 -28.95
CA ILE A 154 -6.42 20.97 -29.84
C ILE A 154 -6.60 22.48 -29.93
N ASN A 155 -6.61 23.03 -31.14
CA ASN A 155 -6.92 24.44 -31.33
C ASN A 155 -8.45 24.66 -31.19
N MET A 156 -8.87 25.51 -30.29
CA MET A 156 -10.26 25.97 -30.21
C MET A 156 -10.44 27.19 -31.11
N ASN A 157 -11.06 27.00 -32.26
CA ASN A 157 -11.54 28.12 -33.04
C ASN A 157 -12.86 28.64 -32.47
N TYR A 158 -12.78 29.70 -31.64
CA TYR A 158 -13.94 30.31 -31.00
C TYR A 158 -14.97 30.88 -31.97
N ALA A 159 -14.57 31.17 -33.23
CA ALA A 159 -15.49 31.77 -34.20
C ALA A 159 -16.47 30.74 -34.79
N SER A 160 -16.12 29.48 -34.81
CA SER A 160 -16.96 28.42 -35.39
C SER A 160 -17.54 27.44 -34.38
N ASN A 161 -17.14 27.54 -33.09
CA ASN A 161 -17.49 26.56 -32.03
C ASN A 161 -17.14 25.10 -32.38
N THR A 162 -16.15 24.92 -33.28
CA THR A 162 -15.68 23.62 -33.74
C THR A 162 -14.27 23.37 -33.22
N PHE A 163 -14.02 22.12 -32.81
CA PHE A 163 -12.68 21.64 -32.48
C PHE A 163 -11.99 21.22 -33.77
N GLU A 164 -11.00 21.97 -34.23
CA GLU A 164 -10.13 21.55 -35.31
C GLU A 164 -8.86 20.97 -34.73
N TYR A 165 -8.58 19.73 -35.08
CA TYR A 165 -7.25 19.17 -34.86
C TYR A 165 -6.26 19.91 -35.75
N VAL A 166 -5.23 20.50 -35.17
CA VAL A 166 -4.18 21.14 -35.95
C VAL A 166 -3.42 20.05 -36.70
N ASP A 167 -3.64 20.01 -38.01
CA ASP A 167 -2.93 19.13 -38.92
C ASP A 167 -1.44 19.49 -38.87
N GLY A 168 -0.59 18.58 -38.40
CA GLY A 168 0.86 18.80 -38.23
C GLY A 168 1.35 19.01 -36.79
N ALA A 169 0.50 19.24 -35.82
CA ALA A 169 0.91 19.05 -34.42
C ALA A 169 1.12 17.56 -34.19
N LYS A 170 2.36 17.11 -34.26
CA LYS A 170 2.80 15.75 -33.86
C LYS A 170 2.62 15.59 -32.35
N LEU A 171 1.39 15.55 -31.92
CA LEU A 171 1.03 15.66 -30.51
C LEU A 171 0.48 14.37 -29.92
N ASN A 172 0.88 13.25 -30.44
CA ASN A 172 0.93 12.01 -29.69
C ASN A 172 2.38 11.68 -29.29
N GLN A 173 3.07 12.66 -28.69
CA GLN A 173 4.40 12.39 -28.17
C GLN A 173 4.24 11.70 -26.83
N LEU A 174 4.33 10.37 -26.84
CA LEU A 174 4.46 9.58 -25.63
C LEU A 174 5.84 9.89 -25.05
N MET A 175 5.87 10.63 -23.96
CA MET A 175 7.09 10.91 -23.20
C MET A 175 7.13 9.98 -21.98
N THR A 176 8.11 9.09 -21.93
CA THR A 176 8.35 8.26 -20.75
C THR A 176 9.34 8.94 -19.85
N TYR A 177 8.88 9.35 -18.66
CA TYR A 177 9.72 9.89 -17.61
C TYR A 177 10.08 8.79 -16.62
N LYS A 178 11.39 8.64 -16.35
CA LYS A 178 11.90 7.81 -15.26
C LYS A 178 12.77 8.69 -14.40
N THR A 179 12.39 8.89 -13.18
CA THR A 179 13.14 9.71 -12.23
C THR A 179 13.19 9.03 -10.86
N ASP A 180 14.30 9.25 -10.19
CA ASP A 180 14.45 9.01 -8.76
C ASP A 180 13.77 10.17 -8.02
N ILE A 181 13.02 9.87 -6.98
CA ILE A 181 12.25 10.86 -6.20
C ILE A 181 12.72 10.95 -4.75
N SER A 182 13.91 10.43 -4.45
CA SER A 182 14.51 10.43 -3.10
C SER A 182 14.63 11.81 -2.50
N ASP A 183 14.83 12.83 -3.33
CA ASP A 183 14.91 14.22 -2.88
C ASP A 183 13.56 14.80 -2.45
N VAL A 184 12.47 14.21 -2.93
CA VAL A 184 11.09 14.65 -2.64
C VAL A 184 10.45 13.84 -1.51
N CYS A 185 10.75 12.54 -1.44
CA CYS A 185 10.14 11.62 -0.48
C CYS A 185 10.88 11.62 0.87
N LYS A 186 10.13 11.49 1.96
CA LYS A 186 10.71 11.24 3.29
C LYS A 186 11.25 9.83 3.38
N SER A 187 12.43 9.71 3.96
CA SER A 187 13.11 8.42 4.13
C SER A 187 12.51 7.55 5.23
N VAL A 188 11.73 8.14 6.14
CA VAL A 188 11.11 7.43 7.27
C VAL A 188 9.61 7.64 7.25
N ASP A 189 8.88 6.54 7.35
CA ASP A 189 7.42 6.49 7.48
C ASP A 189 7.06 5.88 8.83
N PHE A 190 6.14 6.52 9.54
CA PHE A 190 5.61 6.05 10.82
C PHE A 190 4.10 5.90 10.72
N GLY A 191 3.57 4.82 11.31
CA GLY A 191 2.13 4.59 11.30
C GLY A 191 1.67 3.47 12.22
N ILE A 192 0.37 3.21 12.15
CA ILE A 192 -0.34 2.25 13.00
C ILE A 192 -0.82 1.09 12.13
N PRO A 193 -0.24 -0.11 12.27
CA PRO A 193 -0.78 -1.34 11.70
C PRO A 193 -1.89 -1.90 12.61
N LEU A 194 -3.02 -2.25 12.01
CA LEU A 194 -4.10 -3.02 12.63
C LEU A 194 -4.35 -4.27 11.80
N GLY A 195 -4.62 -5.40 12.44
CA GLY A 195 -4.81 -6.62 11.68
C GLY A 195 -5.50 -7.75 12.44
N VAL A 196 -5.70 -8.82 11.70
CA VAL A 196 -6.18 -10.10 12.20
C VAL A 196 -5.31 -11.21 11.65
N SER A 197 -5.08 -12.25 12.43
CA SER A 197 -4.39 -13.44 11.95
C SER A 197 -5.10 -14.70 12.42
N TYR A 198 -4.96 -15.76 11.60
CA TYR A 198 -5.48 -17.06 11.92
C TYR A 198 -4.37 -18.10 11.76
N GLU A 199 -4.08 -18.84 12.83
CA GLU A 199 -3.08 -19.89 12.87
C GLU A 199 -3.75 -21.27 12.81
N TYR A 200 -3.34 -22.09 11.84
CA TYR A 200 -3.74 -23.47 11.71
C TYR A 200 -2.50 -24.36 11.50
N LYS A 201 -2.23 -25.25 12.43
CA LYS A 201 -1.05 -26.16 12.36
C LYS A 201 0.25 -25.42 12.04
N ASN A 202 0.52 -24.32 12.74
CA ASN A 202 1.67 -23.45 12.54
C ASN A 202 1.66 -22.62 11.23
N ILE A 203 0.74 -22.85 10.32
CA ILE A 203 0.53 -21.98 9.17
C ILE A 203 -0.29 -20.79 9.66
N VAL A 204 0.20 -19.59 9.39
CA VAL A 204 -0.44 -18.34 9.79
C VAL A 204 -0.88 -17.57 8.57
N PHE A 205 -2.17 -17.27 8.49
CA PHE A 205 -2.75 -16.29 7.57
C PHE A 205 -2.88 -14.97 8.32
N ASP A 206 -2.37 -13.90 7.74
CA ASP A 206 -2.34 -12.60 8.40
C ASP A 206 -2.84 -11.53 7.42
N ALA A 207 -3.78 -10.72 7.86
CA ALA A 207 -4.34 -9.61 7.11
C ALA A 207 -4.17 -8.33 7.93
N ARG A 208 -3.55 -7.30 7.35
CA ARG A 208 -3.23 -6.03 8.03
C ARG A 208 -3.61 -4.84 7.20
N TYR A 209 -4.05 -3.80 7.87
CA TYR A 209 -4.15 -2.48 7.31
C TYR A 209 -3.19 -1.55 8.04
N PHE A 210 -2.43 -0.77 7.28
CA PHE A 210 -1.49 0.23 7.77
C PHE A 210 -2.03 1.63 7.52
N PHE A 211 -2.09 2.41 8.59
CA PHE A 211 -2.44 3.82 8.58
C PHE A 211 -1.15 4.63 8.74
N GLY A 212 -0.66 5.25 7.66
CA GLY A 212 0.47 6.16 7.70
C GLY A 212 0.10 7.45 8.43
N LEU A 213 0.95 7.86 9.35
CA LEU A 213 0.84 9.12 10.09
C LEU A 213 1.78 10.18 9.53
N THR A 214 2.89 9.75 8.93
CA THR A 214 3.89 10.62 8.33
C THR A 214 3.45 11.04 6.94
N LYS A 215 3.65 12.30 6.59
CA LYS A 215 3.53 12.81 5.23
C LYS A 215 4.63 12.20 4.36
N ILE A 216 4.31 11.84 3.11
CA ILE A 216 5.26 11.20 2.18
C ILE A 216 6.30 12.19 1.69
N ASP A 217 5.88 13.41 1.41
CA ASP A 217 6.73 14.46 0.88
C ASP A 217 7.45 15.26 1.98
N LYS A 218 8.51 15.95 1.58
CA LYS A 218 9.29 16.84 2.45
C LYS A 218 8.70 18.25 2.51
N THR A 219 7.62 18.51 1.79
CA THR A 219 6.95 19.82 1.80
C THR A 219 6.08 19.94 3.04
N ASP A 220 5.93 21.16 3.57
CA ASP A 220 5.07 21.43 4.72
C ASP A 220 3.58 21.63 4.36
N ASN A 221 3.17 21.20 3.17
CA ASN A 221 1.78 21.31 2.75
C ASN A 221 0.88 20.47 3.69
N PRO A 222 -0.18 21.07 4.30
CA PRO A 222 -1.10 20.34 5.17
C PRO A 222 -1.83 19.19 4.45
N ASP A 223 -2.04 19.31 3.14
CA ASP A 223 -2.75 18.32 2.32
C ASP A 223 -1.84 17.22 1.75
N SER A 224 -0.61 17.09 2.27
CA SER A 224 0.34 16.08 1.83
C SER A 224 -0.18 14.67 2.03
N ALA A 225 0.01 13.84 1.03
CA ALA A 225 -0.38 12.45 1.03
C ALA A 225 0.35 11.63 2.11
N ARG A 226 -0.30 10.59 2.61
CA ARG A 226 0.26 9.62 3.55
C ARG A 226 0.16 8.22 2.98
N ASN A 227 1.09 7.36 3.33
CA ASN A 227 1.04 5.96 2.95
C ASN A 227 -0.13 5.25 3.62
N GLN A 228 -0.83 4.42 2.86
CA GLN A 228 -1.76 3.44 3.39
C GLN A 228 -1.69 2.17 2.56
N TYR A 229 -1.79 1.03 3.21
CA TYR A 229 -1.84 -0.23 2.49
C TYR A 229 -2.58 -1.30 3.28
N PHE A 230 -3.18 -2.22 2.53
CA PHE A 230 -3.71 -3.47 3.03
C PHE A 230 -2.80 -4.60 2.59
N SER A 231 -2.40 -5.49 3.50
CA SER A 231 -1.55 -6.65 3.19
C SER A 231 -2.23 -7.95 3.57
N ILE A 232 -2.00 -8.97 2.76
CA ILE A 232 -2.36 -10.34 3.05
C ILE A 232 -1.09 -11.17 2.94
N THR A 233 -0.75 -11.87 4.00
CA THR A 233 0.45 -12.71 4.06
C THR A 233 0.13 -14.10 4.58
N ILE A 234 0.94 -15.06 4.16
CA ILE A 234 1.00 -16.40 4.71
C ILE A 234 2.39 -16.63 5.29
N GLY A 235 2.44 -17.27 6.44
CA GLY A 235 3.70 -17.59 7.13
C GLY A 235 3.65 -18.94 7.81
N TYR A 236 4.79 -19.36 8.32
CA TYR A 236 4.91 -20.55 9.14
C TYR A 236 5.58 -20.20 10.47
N LYS A 237 4.98 -20.62 11.58
CA LYS A 237 5.44 -20.31 12.94
C LYS A 237 6.32 -21.42 13.47
N PHE A 238 7.58 -21.12 13.75
CA PHE A 238 8.54 -22.00 14.38
C PHE A 238 8.73 -21.58 15.83
N TYR A 239 8.50 -22.49 16.76
CA TYR A 239 8.78 -22.25 18.17
C TYR A 239 10.26 -22.53 18.45
N LEU A 240 10.92 -21.52 19.00
CA LEU A 240 12.32 -21.63 19.40
C LEU A 240 12.38 -22.30 20.81
N LYS A 241 13.41 -23.09 21.03
CA LYS A 241 13.64 -23.81 22.30
C LYS A 241 14.20 -22.86 23.35
#